data_04b27acba6ec49e3e10c01aeccba9439
#
_entry.id   04b27acba6ec49e3e10c01aeccba9439
#
_cell.length_a   1.000
_cell.length_b   1.000
_cell.length_c   1.000
_cell.angle_alpha   90.00
_cell.angle_beta   90.00
_cell.angle_gamma   90.00
#
_symmetry.space_group_name_H-M   'P 1'
#
loop_
_entity.id
_entity.type
_entity.pdbx_description
1 polymer ?
#
loop_
_entity_poly.entity_id
_entity_poly.type
_entity_poly.pdbx_seq_one_letter_code
_entity_poly.pdbx_strand_id
1 'polypeptide(L)'
;MKKSALIAIAFFLLVSLSSQAQKFAYVDSQYILDNIPEFAEAQAQLEELSNQYQKEIDAKFADVDKMYKEFQAQAVLLPEDMKKKKEQEIIDAEKEAKSLQRTRFGKDGDLFKKRQEFVKPIQEKIYNAIQEIATGNNYAVIFDKGGSLSILFANPKYDVSDDVLDKLGASLSGRKGKATSKPAENSGGGQPTPQNPAGKK
;
A
#
# COMPACT_ATOMS: atom_id res chain seq x y z
N MET A 1 -28.41 59.51 17.36
CA MET A 1 -27.17 58.81 17.66
C MET A 1 -27.32 57.43 18.25
N LYS A 2 -28.21 57.17 19.23
CA LYS A 2 -28.40 55.83 19.84
C LYS A 2 -28.99 54.78 18.85
N LYS A 3 -29.91 55.17 17.94
CA LYS A 3 -30.49 54.28 16.95
C LYS A 3 -29.51 53.84 15.86
N SER A 4 -28.59 54.73 15.45
CA SER A 4 -27.53 54.41 14.45
C SER A 4 -26.49 53.44 15.01
N ALA A 5 -26.17 53.56 16.31
CA ALA A 5 -25.27 52.64 17.00
C ALA A 5 -25.86 51.23 17.14
N LEU A 6 -27.16 51.12 17.39
CA LEU A 6 -27.86 49.82 17.44
C LEU A 6 -27.90 49.11 16.07
N ILE A 7 -28.09 49.86 14.99
CA ILE A 7 -28.09 49.33 13.63
C ILE A 7 -26.70 48.85 13.25
N ALA A 8 -25.65 49.60 13.62
CA ALA A 8 -24.26 49.19 13.37
C ALA A 8 -23.86 47.92 14.14
N ILE A 9 -24.30 47.79 15.39
CA ILE A 9 -24.07 46.58 16.22
C ILE A 9 -24.80 45.37 15.63
N ALA A 10 -26.06 45.54 15.20
CA ALA A 10 -26.84 44.48 14.57
C ALA A 10 -26.20 44.02 13.24
N PHE A 11 -25.66 44.91 12.45
CA PHE A 11 -24.98 44.60 11.21
C PHE A 11 -23.63 43.88 11.45
N PHE A 12 -22.92 44.25 12.50
CA PHE A 12 -21.66 43.58 12.90
C PHE A 12 -21.90 42.15 13.42
N LEU A 13 -23.00 41.93 14.14
CA LEU A 13 -23.44 40.61 14.60
C LEU A 13 -23.84 39.66 13.44
N LEU A 14 -24.44 40.20 12.36
CA LEU A 14 -24.86 39.42 11.20
C LEU A 14 -23.64 38.95 10.34
N VAL A 15 -22.53 39.69 10.33
CA VAL A 15 -21.31 39.31 9.58
C VAL A 15 -20.54 38.20 10.28
N SER A 16 -20.72 37.97 11.57
CA SER A 16 -20.00 36.96 12.36
C SER A 16 -20.46 35.52 12.13
N LEU A 17 -21.57 35.28 11.43
CA LEU A 17 -22.19 33.95 11.31
C LEU A 17 -21.70 33.10 10.15
N SER A 18 -20.75 33.57 9.38
CA SER A 18 -20.27 32.84 8.18
C SER A 18 -18.92 32.10 8.37
N SER A 19 -18.59 31.70 9.62
CA SER A 19 -17.40 30.85 9.82
C SER A 19 -17.69 29.44 9.32
N GLN A 20 -17.41 29.19 8.05
CA GLN A 20 -17.38 27.82 7.51
C GLN A 20 -16.19 27.09 8.14
N ALA A 21 -16.47 26.26 9.15
CA ALA A 21 -15.44 25.41 9.72
C ALA A 21 -14.91 24.47 8.62
N GLN A 22 -13.62 24.55 8.30
CA GLN A 22 -12.98 23.63 7.37
C GLN A 22 -13.06 22.21 7.95
N LYS A 23 -13.66 21.32 7.19
CA LYS A 23 -13.76 19.91 7.57
C LYS A 23 -12.55 19.15 7.03
N PHE A 24 -11.97 18.32 7.86
CA PHE A 24 -10.87 17.42 7.52
C PHE A 24 -11.31 15.98 7.75
N ALA A 25 -10.79 15.08 6.94
CA ALA A 25 -10.93 13.64 7.11
C ALA A 25 -9.60 12.96 6.85
N TYR A 26 -9.53 11.66 7.09
CA TYR A 26 -8.42 10.84 6.67
C TYR A 26 -8.90 9.48 6.16
N VAL A 27 -8.05 8.85 5.38
CA VAL A 27 -8.20 7.46 4.93
C VAL A 27 -6.95 6.67 5.30
N ASP A 28 -7.08 5.37 5.37
CA ASP A 28 -5.98 4.41 5.38
C ASP A 28 -5.95 3.73 4.01
N SER A 29 -5.08 4.21 3.12
CA SER A 29 -5.01 3.69 1.74
C SER A 29 -4.58 2.23 1.69
N GLN A 30 -3.74 1.77 2.64
CA GLN A 30 -3.35 0.37 2.73
C GLN A 30 -4.53 -0.51 3.15
N TYR A 31 -5.28 -0.08 4.17
CA TYR A 31 -6.49 -0.78 4.59
C TYR A 31 -7.52 -0.87 3.44
N ILE A 32 -7.70 0.19 2.67
CA ILE A 32 -8.60 0.19 1.52
C ILE A 32 -8.13 -0.83 0.48
N LEU A 33 -6.86 -0.80 0.08
CA LEU A 33 -6.29 -1.72 -0.90
C LEU A 33 -6.43 -3.19 -0.46
N ASP A 34 -6.12 -3.48 0.81
CA ASP A 34 -6.18 -4.85 1.35
C ASP A 34 -7.60 -5.43 1.40
N ASN A 35 -8.62 -4.57 1.29
CA ASN A 35 -10.03 -4.95 1.29
C ASN A 35 -10.69 -4.88 -0.10
N ILE A 36 -9.93 -4.61 -1.17
CA ILE A 36 -10.40 -4.63 -2.56
C ILE A 36 -10.03 -5.98 -3.19
N PRO A 37 -11.03 -6.81 -3.61
CA PRO A 37 -10.74 -8.12 -4.24
C PRO A 37 -9.85 -8.04 -5.47
N GLU A 38 -10.07 -7.03 -6.33
CA GLU A 38 -9.27 -6.83 -7.54
C GLU A 38 -7.78 -6.57 -7.23
N PHE A 39 -7.47 -5.97 -6.06
CA PHE A 39 -6.09 -5.77 -5.65
C PHE A 39 -5.42 -7.09 -5.22
N ALA A 40 -6.15 -7.95 -4.51
CA ALA A 40 -5.67 -9.28 -4.15
C ALA A 40 -5.42 -10.14 -5.40
N GLU A 41 -6.31 -10.08 -6.39
CA GLU A 41 -6.13 -10.75 -7.69
C GLU A 41 -4.93 -10.21 -8.45
N ALA A 42 -4.75 -8.90 -8.50
CA ALA A 42 -3.60 -8.26 -9.14
C ALA A 42 -2.28 -8.68 -8.47
N GLN A 43 -2.25 -8.78 -7.14
CA GLN A 43 -1.08 -9.26 -6.41
C GLN A 43 -0.77 -10.74 -6.71
N ALA A 44 -1.79 -11.61 -6.73
CA ALA A 44 -1.61 -13.02 -7.07
C ALA A 44 -1.06 -13.21 -8.49
N GLN A 45 -1.56 -12.44 -9.46
CA GLN A 45 -1.06 -12.47 -10.84
C GLN A 45 0.39 -11.98 -10.94
N LEU A 46 0.77 -10.95 -10.18
CA LEU A 46 2.14 -10.45 -10.15
C LEU A 46 3.10 -11.44 -9.49
N GLU A 47 2.66 -12.15 -8.47
CA GLU A 47 3.44 -13.20 -7.82
C GLU A 47 3.67 -14.38 -8.77
N GLU A 48 2.63 -14.83 -9.46
CA GLU A 48 2.75 -15.89 -10.48
C GLU A 48 3.72 -15.48 -11.59
N LEU A 49 3.58 -14.27 -12.11
CA LEU A 49 4.47 -13.73 -13.15
C LEU A 49 5.92 -13.62 -12.67
N SER A 50 6.13 -13.18 -11.43
CA SER A 50 7.45 -13.13 -10.80
C SER A 50 8.09 -14.52 -10.72
N ASN A 51 7.31 -15.53 -10.32
CA ASN A 51 7.77 -16.91 -10.25
C ASN A 51 8.10 -17.48 -11.64
N GLN A 52 7.33 -17.13 -12.67
CA GLN A 52 7.62 -17.52 -14.05
C GLN A 52 8.93 -16.89 -14.54
N TYR A 53 9.12 -15.60 -14.34
CA TYR A 53 10.35 -14.90 -14.72
C TYR A 53 11.58 -15.44 -13.98
N GLN A 54 11.43 -15.76 -12.68
CA GLN A 54 12.54 -16.36 -11.93
C GLN A 54 12.93 -17.72 -12.49
N LYS A 55 11.96 -18.58 -12.80
CA LYS A 55 12.25 -19.90 -13.44
C LYS A 55 12.93 -19.75 -14.79
N GLU A 56 12.53 -18.77 -15.60
CA GLU A 56 13.14 -18.49 -16.90
C GLU A 56 14.63 -18.10 -16.74
N ILE A 57 14.92 -17.25 -15.76
CA ILE A 57 16.27 -16.80 -15.45
C ILE A 57 17.11 -17.95 -14.88
N ASP A 58 16.56 -18.72 -13.96
CA ASP A 58 17.25 -19.86 -13.35
C ASP A 58 17.62 -20.92 -14.41
N ALA A 59 16.73 -21.17 -15.38
CA ALA A 59 17.02 -22.05 -16.50
C ALA A 59 18.20 -21.54 -17.34
N LYS A 60 18.25 -20.23 -17.63
CA LYS A 60 19.37 -19.62 -18.37
C LYS A 60 20.69 -19.74 -17.61
N PHE A 61 20.69 -19.51 -16.30
CA PHE A 61 21.91 -19.69 -15.50
C PHE A 61 22.31 -21.17 -15.39
N ALA A 62 21.37 -22.10 -15.31
CA ALA A 62 21.66 -23.52 -15.33
C ALA A 62 22.30 -23.98 -16.65
N ASP A 63 21.85 -23.41 -17.78
CA ASP A 63 22.47 -23.66 -19.08
C ASP A 63 23.93 -23.14 -19.12
N VAL A 64 24.19 -21.95 -18.58
CA VAL A 64 25.53 -21.37 -18.46
C VAL A 64 26.43 -22.28 -17.59
N ASP A 65 25.93 -22.74 -16.44
CA ASP A 65 26.68 -23.66 -15.55
C ASP A 65 27.00 -24.98 -16.25
N LYS A 66 26.07 -25.52 -17.02
CA LYS A 66 26.29 -26.73 -17.84
C LYS A 66 27.36 -26.50 -18.89
N MET A 67 27.28 -25.40 -19.66
CA MET A 67 28.29 -25.06 -20.67
C MET A 67 29.67 -24.93 -20.02
N TYR A 68 29.76 -24.31 -18.85
CA TYR A 68 31.03 -24.17 -18.12
C TYR A 68 31.60 -25.51 -17.67
N LYS A 69 30.80 -26.40 -17.11
CA LYS A 69 31.22 -27.75 -16.72
C LYS A 69 31.66 -28.59 -17.90
N GLU A 70 30.97 -28.55 -19.03
CA GLU A 70 31.30 -29.22 -20.25
C GLU A 70 32.65 -28.69 -20.81
N PHE A 71 32.85 -27.39 -20.80
CA PHE A 71 34.09 -26.76 -21.18
C PHE A 71 35.25 -27.21 -20.28
N GLN A 72 35.10 -27.19 -18.97
CA GLN A 72 36.15 -27.67 -18.04
C GLN A 72 36.55 -29.13 -18.31
N ALA A 73 35.58 -30.01 -18.56
CA ALA A 73 35.85 -31.41 -18.83
C ALA A 73 36.60 -31.63 -20.14
N GLN A 74 36.43 -30.77 -21.13
CA GLN A 74 37.01 -30.91 -22.48
C GLN A 74 38.23 -30.02 -22.71
N ALA A 75 38.48 -29.02 -21.88
CA ALA A 75 39.46 -27.96 -22.12
C ALA A 75 40.89 -28.49 -22.41
N VAL A 76 41.29 -29.59 -21.77
CA VAL A 76 42.63 -30.17 -21.96
C VAL A 76 42.79 -30.80 -23.37
N LEU A 77 41.71 -31.23 -23.97
CA LEU A 77 41.68 -31.91 -25.26
C LEU A 77 41.43 -30.98 -26.44
N LEU A 78 40.99 -29.75 -26.19
CA LEU A 78 40.60 -28.80 -27.23
C LEU A 78 41.83 -28.02 -27.77
N PRO A 79 41.89 -27.76 -29.10
CA PRO A 79 42.78 -26.75 -29.68
C PRO A 79 42.49 -25.35 -29.10
N GLU A 80 43.52 -24.47 -29.09
CA GLU A 80 43.40 -23.11 -28.50
C GLU A 80 42.28 -22.26 -29.13
N ASP A 81 42.07 -22.36 -30.44
CA ASP A 81 40.98 -21.63 -31.12
C ASP A 81 39.61 -22.09 -30.67
N MET A 82 39.46 -23.39 -30.42
CA MET A 82 38.20 -23.97 -29.93
C MET A 82 37.94 -23.59 -28.45
N LYS A 83 39.00 -23.52 -27.63
CA LYS A 83 38.89 -23.05 -26.26
C LYS A 83 38.34 -21.61 -26.23
N LYS A 84 39.01 -20.71 -26.96
CA LYS A 84 38.57 -19.29 -27.04
C LYS A 84 37.13 -19.15 -27.53
N LYS A 85 36.74 -19.96 -28.51
CA LYS A 85 35.37 -19.95 -29.01
C LYS A 85 34.37 -20.38 -27.93
N LYS A 86 34.68 -21.46 -27.20
CA LYS A 86 33.83 -21.96 -26.10
C LYS A 86 33.75 -20.99 -24.93
N GLU A 87 34.87 -20.38 -24.55
CA GLU A 87 34.90 -19.33 -23.53
C GLU A 87 34.01 -18.14 -23.93
N GLN A 88 34.08 -17.70 -25.19
CA GLN A 88 33.26 -16.61 -25.68
C GLN A 88 31.77 -16.97 -25.69
N GLU A 89 31.41 -18.21 -26.09
CA GLU A 89 30.01 -18.70 -26.04
C GLU A 89 29.48 -18.67 -24.62
N ILE A 90 30.25 -19.08 -23.60
CA ILE A 90 29.88 -19.03 -22.18
C ILE A 90 29.68 -17.58 -21.70
N ILE A 91 30.62 -16.68 -22.03
CA ILE A 91 30.55 -15.27 -21.69
C ILE A 91 29.30 -14.62 -22.30
N ASP A 92 28.97 -14.96 -23.53
CA ASP A 92 27.80 -14.39 -24.20
C ASP A 92 26.48 -14.93 -23.60
N ALA A 93 26.45 -16.23 -23.28
CA ALA A 93 25.32 -16.83 -22.58
C ALA A 93 25.11 -16.22 -21.17
N GLU A 94 26.20 -15.97 -20.43
CA GLU A 94 26.12 -15.29 -19.11
C GLU A 94 25.62 -13.86 -19.24
N LYS A 95 26.08 -13.11 -20.26
CA LYS A 95 25.55 -11.75 -20.53
C LYS A 95 24.07 -11.77 -20.88
N GLU A 96 23.63 -12.76 -21.65
CA GLU A 96 22.23 -12.94 -22.01
C GLU A 96 21.38 -13.19 -20.75
N ALA A 97 21.80 -14.13 -19.87
CA ALA A 97 21.11 -14.43 -18.61
C ALA A 97 21.00 -13.19 -17.70
N LYS A 98 22.11 -12.44 -17.54
CA LYS A 98 22.12 -11.19 -16.76
C LYS A 98 21.28 -10.09 -17.42
N SER A 99 21.23 -10.04 -18.74
CA SER A 99 20.39 -9.09 -19.49
C SER A 99 18.91 -9.42 -19.27
N LEU A 100 18.54 -10.69 -19.37
CA LEU A 100 17.19 -11.16 -19.10
C LEU A 100 16.76 -10.80 -17.68
N GLN A 101 17.59 -11.07 -16.68
CA GLN A 101 17.31 -10.69 -15.28
C GLN A 101 17.05 -9.19 -15.13
N ARG A 102 17.85 -8.33 -15.77
CA ARG A 102 17.61 -6.88 -15.75
C ARG A 102 16.33 -6.48 -16.47
N THR A 103 16.02 -7.13 -17.59
CA THR A 103 14.78 -6.88 -18.34
C THR A 103 13.55 -7.25 -17.52
N ARG A 104 13.58 -8.38 -16.80
CA ARG A 104 12.44 -8.87 -16.00
C ARG A 104 12.30 -8.10 -14.69
N PHE A 105 13.39 -7.92 -13.92
CA PHE A 105 13.37 -7.40 -12.54
C PHE A 105 14.06 -6.04 -12.35
N GLY A 106 14.56 -5.43 -13.40
CA GLY A 106 15.20 -4.11 -13.32
C GLY A 106 14.21 -3.01 -12.88
N LYS A 107 14.72 -1.82 -12.57
CA LYS A 107 13.95 -0.67 -12.09
C LYS A 107 12.74 -0.34 -12.98
N ASP A 108 12.91 -0.44 -14.31
CA ASP A 108 11.84 -0.23 -15.30
C ASP A 108 11.57 -1.54 -16.08
N GLY A 109 11.78 -2.68 -15.43
CA GLY A 109 11.65 -4.01 -16.02
C GLY A 109 10.19 -4.42 -16.22
N ASP A 110 10.03 -5.61 -16.80
CA ASP A 110 8.70 -6.10 -17.18
C ASP A 110 7.77 -6.27 -15.97
N LEU A 111 8.28 -6.76 -14.82
CA LEU A 111 7.49 -6.91 -13.60
C LEU A 111 7.02 -5.56 -13.05
N PHE A 112 7.86 -4.53 -13.11
CA PHE A 112 7.49 -3.18 -12.71
C PHE A 112 6.38 -2.60 -13.59
N LYS A 113 6.49 -2.76 -14.92
CA LYS A 113 5.47 -2.33 -15.88
C LYS A 113 4.14 -3.05 -15.64
N LYS A 114 4.19 -4.37 -15.41
CA LYS A 114 2.99 -5.17 -15.10
C LYS A 114 2.35 -4.75 -13.78
N ARG A 115 3.16 -4.42 -12.77
CA ARG A 115 2.62 -3.85 -11.51
C ARG A 115 1.89 -2.54 -11.75
N GLN A 116 2.46 -1.63 -12.54
CA GLN A 116 1.77 -0.39 -12.88
C GLN A 116 0.47 -0.64 -13.66
N GLU A 117 0.50 -1.56 -14.63
CA GLU A 117 -0.67 -1.92 -15.44
C GLU A 117 -1.84 -2.44 -14.59
N PHE A 118 -1.55 -3.30 -13.59
CA PHE A 118 -2.58 -3.91 -12.76
C PHE A 118 -3.04 -3.02 -11.60
N VAL A 119 -2.11 -2.30 -10.97
CA VAL A 119 -2.41 -1.55 -9.73
C VAL A 119 -2.90 -0.14 -10.01
N LYS A 120 -2.39 0.53 -11.06
CA LYS A 120 -2.77 1.91 -11.38
C LYS A 120 -4.27 2.11 -11.55
N PRO A 121 -5.02 1.27 -12.29
CA PRO A 121 -6.46 1.43 -12.43
C PRO A 121 -7.21 1.34 -11.10
N ILE A 122 -6.72 0.49 -10.17
CA ILE A 122 -7.31 0.33 -8.84
C ILE A 122 -7.08 1.61 -8.01
N GLN A 123 -5.86 2.15 -8.04
CA GLN A 123 -5.55 3.42 -7.38
C GLN A 123 -6.38 4.59 -7.92
N GLU A 124 -6.61 4.63 -9.23
CA GLU A 124 -7.47 5.65 -9.86
C GLU A 124 -8.93 5.52 -9.40
N LYS A 125 -9.47 4.31 -9.29
CA LYS A 125 -10.81 4.08 -8.74
C LYS A 125 -10.91 4.56 -7.28
N ILE A 126 -9.92 4.25 -6.43
CA ILE A 126 -9.86 4.70 -5.03
C ILE A 126 -9.82 6.23 -4.98
N TYR A 127 -8.93 6.85 -5.77
CA TYR A 127 -8.81 8.30 -5.82
C TYR A 127 -10.14 8.99 -6.19
N ASN A 128 -10.81 8.49 -7.21
CA ASN A 128 -12.11 9.02 -7.65
C ASN A 128 -13.17 8.88 -6.55
N ALA A 129 -13.22 7.74 -5.86
CA ALA A 129 -14.14 7.54 -4.74
C ALA A 129 -13.85 8.52 -3.58
N ILE A 130 -12.57 8.73 -3.24
CA ILE A 130 -12.14 9.71 -2.23
C ILE A 130 -12.55 11.12 -2.65
N GLN A 131 -12.34 11.50 -3.91
CA GLN A 131 -12.70 12.82 -4.44
C GLN A 131 -14.20 13.08 -4.35
N GLU A 132 -15.03 12.09 -4.68
CA GLU A 132 -16.48 12.21 -4.58
C GLU A 132 -16.94 12.34 -3.11
N ILE A 133 -16.35 11.61 -2.18
CA ILE A 133 -16.60 11.72 -0.74
C ILE A 133 -16.17 13.10 -0.23
N ALA A 134 -14.98 13.58 -0.65
CA ALA A 134 -14.50 14.90 -0.28
C ALA A 134 -15.47 16.01 -0.72
N THR A 135 -15.89 15.96 -1.98
CA THR A 135 -16.79 16.94 -2.56
C THR A 135 -18.19 16.88 -1.92
N GLY A 136 -18.73 15.68 -1.75
CA GLY A 136 -20.09 15.48 -1.20
C GLY A 136 -20.22 15.91 0.27
N ASN A 137 -19.14 15.81 1.05
CA ASN A 137 -19.12 16.16 2.47
C ASN A 137 -18.47 17.52 2.77
N ASN A 138 -18.03 18.26 1.74
CA ASN A 138 -17.30 19.52 1.86
C ASN A 138 -16.03 19.39 2.74
N TYR A 139 -15.26 18.31 2.56
CA TYR A 139 -13.94 18.20 3.15
C TYR A 139 -12.96 19.09 2.41
N ALA A 140 -12.22 19.90 3.14
CA ALA A 140 -11.16 20.76 2.58
C ALA A 140 -9.92 19.92 2.19
N VAL A 141 -9.62 18.90 3.00
CA VAL A 141 -8.49 17.98 2.80
C VAL A 141 -8.85 16.60 3.34
N ILE A 142 -8.41 15.57 2.65
CA ILE A 142 -8.38 14.19 3.15
C ILE A 142 -6.92 13.75 3.21
N PHE A 143 -6.45 13.35 4.39
CA PHE A 143 -5.09 12.86 4.62
C PHE A 143 -5.04 11.35 4.42
N ASP A 144 -3.90 10.84 3.96
CA ASP A 144 -3.64 9.40 3.91
C ASP A 144 -2.81 8.97 5.12
N LYS A 145 -3.40 8.14 5.98
CA LYS A 145 -2.72 7.54 7.13
C LYS A 145 -1.82 6.36 6.74
N GLY A 146 -2.19 5.64 5.67
CA GLY A 146 -1.41 4.51 5.14
C GLY A 146 -0.19 4.92 4.32
N GLY A 147 -0.06 6.22 3.99
CA GLY A 147 1.03 6.78 3.19
C GLY A 147 2.28 7.15 4.00
N SER A 148 3.17 7.90 3.35
CA SER A 148 4.46 8.33 3.94
C SER A 148 4.34 9.43 5.00
N LEU A 149 3.15 10.01 5.20
CA LEU A 149 2.92 11.03 6.22
C LEU A 149 2.85 10.41 7.61
N SER A 150 3.72 10.87 8.52
CA SER A 150 3.68 10.44 9.92
C SER A 150 2.52 11.10 10.66
N ILE A 151 1.38 10.44 10.72
CA ILE A 151 0.24 10.83 11.54
C ILE A 151 0.35 10.10 12.88
N LEU A 152 0.72 10.83 13.95
CA LEU A 152 0.89 10.25 15.29
C LEU A 152 -0.44 9.89 15.97
N PHE A 153 -1.50 10.64 15.67
CA PHE A 153 -2.84 10.41 16.18
C PHE A 153 -3.88 10.92 15.18
N ALA A 154 -4.88 10.10 14.93
CA ALA A 154 -6.07 10.50 14.17
C ALA A 154 -7.31 9.97 14.91
N ASN A 155 -8.29 10.84 15.15
CA ASN A 155 -9.52 10.44 15.79
C ASN A 155 -10.36 9.59 14.82
N PRO A 156 -10.76 8.34 15.20
CA PRO A 156 -11.53 7.44 14.34
C PRO A 156 -12.83 8.02 13.75
N LYS A 157 -13.39 9.05 14.40
CA LYS A 157 -14.57 9.76 13.91
C LYS A 157 -14.39 10.38 12.52
N TYR A 158 -13.15 10.73 12.15
CA TYR A 158 -12.81 11.38 10.89
C TYR A 158 -12.23 10.41 9.85
N ASP A 159 -12.27 9.12 10.14
CA ASP A 159 -11.87 8.06 9.22
C ASP A 159 -13.00 7.77 8.23
N VAL A 160 -12.72 7.97 6.95
CA VAL A 160 -13.67 7.71 5.86
C VAL A 160 -13.25 6.54 4.98
N SER A 161 -12.34 5.68 5.48
CA SER A 161 -11.87 4.51 4.71
C SER A 161 -12.99 3.54 4.36
N ASP A 162 -13.90 3.29 5.31
CA ASP A 162 -15.05 2.41 5.08
C ASP A 162 -16.05 3.02 4.09
N ASP A 163 -16.24 4.34 4.12
CA ASP A 163 -17.09 5.05 3.14
C ASP A 163 -16.54 4.90 1.72
N VAL A 164 -15.20 4.91 1.59
CA VAL A 164 -14.51 4.65 0.29
C VAL A 164 -14.76 3.23 -0.18
N LEU A 165 -14.63 2.23 0.70
CA LEU A 165 -14.90 0.83 0.39
C LEU A 165 -16.36 0.60 -0.01
N ASP A 166 -17.31 1.21 0.70
CA ASP A 166 -18.75 1.13 0.38
C ASP A 166 -19.03 1.72 -1.00
N LYS A 167 -18.41 2.85 -1.31
CA LYS A 167 -18.55 3.50 -2.62
C LYS A 167 -17.97 2.67 -3.76
N LEU A 168 -16.89 1.93 -3.50
CA LEU A 168 -16.29 0.99 -4.45
C LEU A 168 -17.06 -0.32 -4.58
N GLY A 169 -18.12 -0.50 -3.79
CA GLY A 169 -18.93 -1.73 -3.80
C GLY A 169 -18.23 -2.93 -3.16
N ALA A 170 -17.17 -2.70 -2.37
CA ALA A 170 -16.50 -3.77 -1.64
C ALA A 170 -17.44 -4.32 -0.55
N SER A 171 -17.73 -5.62 -0.61
CA SER A 171 -18.64 -6.28 0.33
C SER A 171 -18.10 -6.27 1.76
N LEU A 172 -18.92 -5.89 2.73
CA LEU A 172 -18.59 -5.91 4.16
C LEU A 172 -18.21 -7.29 4.69
N SER A 173 -18.72 -8.34 4.05
CA SER A 173 -18.52 -9.74 4.48
C SER A 173 -17.10 -10.28 4.27
N GLY A 174 -16.25 -9.60 3.51
CA GLY A 174 -14.86 -9.99 3.27
C GLY A 174 -13.81 -9.07 3.90
N ARG A 175 -14.23 -7.99 4.55
CA ARG A 175 -13.27 -6.99 5.08
C ARG A 175 -12.41 -7.56 6.19
N LYS A 176 -11.10 -7.47 6.05
CA LYS A 176 -10.14 -7.73 7.13
C LYS A 176 -10.36 -6.67 8.20
N GLY A 177 -10.78 -7.10 9.39
CA GLY A 177 -11.28 -6.24 10.46
C GLY A 177 -10.35 -5.07 10.77
N LYS A 178 -10.92 -3.87 10.72
CA LYS A 178 -10.36 -2.71 11.37
C LYS A 178 -10.37 -2.99 12.88
N ALA A 179 -9.23 -2.87 13.55
CA ALA A 179 -9.19 -2.91 15.00
C ALA A 179 -10.03 -1.74 15.55
N THR A 180 -11.31 -1.98 15.74
CA THR A 180 -12.20 -1.03 16.44
C THR A 180 -11.79 -1.04 17.90
N SER A 181 -10.93 -0.11 18.28
CA SER A 181 -10.85 0.33 19.65
C SER A 181 -12.15 1.06 20.00
N LYS A 182 -13.20 0.28 20.27
CA LYS A 182 -14.42 0.79 20.88
C LYS A 182 -13.98 1.39 22.23
N PRO A 183 -14.24 2.66 22.53
CA PRO A 183 -14.00 3.16 23.87
C PRO A 183 -14.82 2.31 24.83
N ALA A 184 -14.17 1.68 25.81
CA ALA A 184 -14.84 0.99 26.88
C ALA A 184 -15.73 2.02 27.56
N GLU A 185 -17.04 1.84 27.43
CA GLU A 185 -18.07 2.55 28.19
C GLU A 185 -17.85 2.18 29.65
N ASN A 186 -17.40 3.17 30.42
CA ASN A 186 -17.12 3.08 31.83
C ASN A 186 -18.48 2.97 32.57
N SER A 187 -18.97 1.74 32.72
CA SER A 187 -20.04 1.46 33.69
C SER A 187 -19.39 1.35 35.04
N GLY A 188 -19.63 2.41 35.82
CA GLY A 188 -19.19 2.51 37.19
C GLY A 188 -19.79 1.42 38.10
N GLY A 189 -19.05 1.11 39.12
CA GLY A 189 -19.58 0.43 40.29
C GLY A 189 -18.72 -0.68 40.82
N GLY A 190 -18.03 -0.44 41.91
CA GLY A 190 -17.54 -1.49 42.75
C GLY A 190 -16.04 -1.38 43.14
N GLN A 191 -15.75 -0.52 44.10
CA GLN A 191 -14.54 -0.65 44.91
C GLN A 191 -14.57 -1.98 45.67
N PRO A 192 -13.56 -2.82 45.58
CA PRO A 192 -13.26 -3.81 46.60
C PRO A 192 -12.33 -3.18 47.63
N THR A 193 -12.80 -3.10 48.87
CA THR A 193 -12.04 -2.85 50.10
C THR A 193 -10.88 -3.83 50.22
N PRO A 194 -9.68 -3.42 50.68
CA PRO A 194 -8.59 -4.30 50.95
C PRO A 194 -8.84 -5.07 52.27
N GLN A 195 -9.07 -6.36 52.20
CA GLN A 195 -9.00 -7.25 53.37
C GLN A 195 -7.54 -7.59 53.66
N ASN A 196 -7.08 -7.15 54.80
CA ASN A 196 -5.83 -7.52 55.44
C ASN A 196 -5.97 -8.91 56.12
N PRO A 197 -5.17 -9.91 55.80
CA PRO A 197 -5.05 -11.09 56.65
C PRO A 197 -3.87 -10.91 57.59
N ALA A 198 -4.20 -10.49 58.82
CA ALA A 198 -3.30 -10.71 59.94
C ALA A 198 -3.44 -12.15 60.45
N GLY A 199 -2.31 -12.81 60.61
CA GLY A 199 -2.05 -13.68 61.76
C GLY A 199 -2.28 -15.19 61.62
N LYS A 200 -1.16 -15.86 61.97
CA LYS A 200 -0.95 -17.12 62.67
C LYS A 200 -0.26 -18.17 61.82
N LYS A 201 0.77 -18.71 62.15
CA LYS A 201 1.72 -19.06 63.26
C LYS A 201 3.00 -19.52 62.61
#